data_2da2d5c3e9dc84ac5743c950ba0102fe
#
_entry.id   2da2d5c3e9dc84ac5743c950ba0102fe
#
_cell.length_a   1.000
_cell.length_b   1.000
_cell.length_c   1.000
_cell.angle_alpha   90.00
_cell.angle_beta   90.00
_cell.angle_gamma   90.00
#
_symmetry.space_group_name_H-M   'P 1'
#
loop_
_entity.id
_entity.type
_entity.pdbx_description
1 polymer ?
#
loop_
_entity_poly.entity_id
_entity_poly.type
_entity_poly.pdbx_seq_one_letter_code
_entity_poly.pdbx_strand_id
1 'polypeptide(L)'
;MPDQKSIIAKIEEAILKSTKPKYMDSLDEINKFLEDKLNKDAKPPKSIFKSMDFNGMEVFTFGDKNAKNTILYIHGGAYVNEINWQHYVFCMLMSRKLDAYVLAPVYPLAPLHNVEETFVLITELYKKLISKGNITLMGDSAGGGFVLSFCQYIGSVDLPQPDHIVTFSPWVDISMSNAPYNSKDDPILGEVGLREIGKAWAGNLDVKDYRVSPIFGDNEGLAKTLIFAGDNEIFYKDIEKYVQNLKESGVDVRFIVGKGLFHIYPLFPIPEAKKAFKEMKKEIIG
;
A
#
# COMPACT_ATOMS: atom_id res chain seq x y z
N MET A 1 17.29 -19.28 18.22
CA MET A 1 15.97 -19.95 18.10
C MET A 1 15.29 -19.35 16.89
N PRO A 2 14.69 -20.12 15.99
CA PRO A 2 13.91 -19.52 14.90
C PRO A 2 12.84 -18.65 15.55
N ASP A 3 12.67 -17.42 15.04
CA ASP A 3 11.63 -16.49 15.49
C ASP A 3 10.26 -17.15 15.23
N GLN A 4 9.73 -17.80 16.22
CA GLN A 4 8.40 -18.39 16.13
C GLN A 4 7.39 -17.23 16.22
N LYS A 5 6.50 -17.17 15.23
CA LYS A 5 5.31 -16.34 15.21
C LYS A 5 4.60 -16.37 16.56
N SER A 6 4.31 -15.19 17.13
CA SER A 6 3.66 -15.08 18.42
C SER A 6 2.27 -15.74 18.44
N ILE A 7 1.81 -16.10 19.65
CA ILE A 7 0.45 -16.66 19.82
C ILE A 7 -0.60 -15.65 19.33
N ILE A 8 -0.39 -14.36 19.60
CA ILE A 8 -1.30 -13.29 19.15
C ILE A 8 -1.38 -13.25 17.63
N ALA A 9 -0.24 -13.34 16.93
CA ALA A 9 -0.22 -13.36 15.47
C ALA A 9 -0.89 -14.62 14.90
N LYS A 10 -0.78 -15.77 15.57
CA LYS A 10 -1.50 -17.00 15.17
C LYS A 10 -3.02 -16.86 15.32
N ILE A 11 -3.47 -16.22 16.40
CA ILE A 11 -4.90 -15.96 16.64
C ILE A 11 -5.42 -15.00 15.57
N GLU A 12 -4.70 -13.89 15.33
CA GLU A 12 -5.07 -12.90 14.30
C GLU A 12 -5.19 -13.55 12.93
N GLU A 13 -4.21 -14.35 12.52
CA GLU A 13 -4.26 -15.07 11.24
C GLU A 13 -5.46 -16.03 11.15
N ALA A 14 -5.80 -16.72 12.21
CA ALA A 14 -6.97 -17.60 12.24
C ALA A 14 -8.28 -16.81 12.06
N ILE A 15 -8.39 -15.63 12.69
CA ILE A 15 -9.52 -14.72 12.49
C ILE A 15 -9.59 -14.26 11.04
N LEU A 16 -8.48 -13.77 10.49
CA LEU A 16 -8.42 -13.33 9.09
C LEU A 16 -8.83 -14.44 8.12
N LYS A 17 -8.33 -15.65 8.34
CA LYS A 17 -8.68 -16.82 7.52
C LYS A 17 -10.19 -17.14 7.57
N SER A 18 -10.82 -16.98 8.74
CA SER A 18 -12.26 -17.21 8.92
C SER A 18 -13.13 -16.12 8.29
N THR A 19 -12.58 -14.94 8.08
CA THR A 19 -13.28 -13.75 7.55
C THR A 19 -12.83 -13.38 6.13
N LYS A 20 -12.00 -14.20 5.49
CA LYS A 20 -11.54 -13.98 4.10
C LYS A 20 -12.74 -13.83 3.17
N PRO A 21 -12.82 -12.74 2.37
CA PRO A 21 -13.92 -12.51 1.47
C PRO A 21 -14.00 -13.58 0.38
N LYS A 22 -15.19 -14.11 0.13
CA LYS A 22 -15.42 -15.16 -0.90
C LYS A 22 -15.02 -14.72 -2.31
N TYR A 23 -15.16 -13.44 -2.61
CA TYR A 23 -14.80 -12.89 -3.91
C TYR A 23 -13.29 -12.96 -4.21
N MET A 24 -12.45 -13.23 -3.23
CA MET A 24 -11.02 -13.44 -3.46
C MET A 24 -10.71 -14.77 -4.14
N ASP A 25 -11.54 -15.79 -3.95
CA ASP A 25 -11.28 -17.16 -4.42
C ASP A 25 -12.32 -17.66 -5.44
N SER A 26 -13.29 -16.85 -5.86
CA SER A 26 -14.37 -17.22 -6.77
C SER A 26 -14.59 -16.19 -7.86
N LEU A 27 -14.56 -16.64 -9.13
CA LEU A 27 -14.79 -15.77 -10.28
C LEU A 27 -16.21 -15.16 -10.30
N ASP A 28 -17.22 -15.95 -9.96
CA ASP A 28 -18.60 -15.46 -9.93
C ASP A 28 -18.80 -14.41 -8.83
N GLU A 29 -18.24 -14.65 -7.66
CA GLU A 29 -18.34 -13.72 -6.53
C GLU A 29 -17.58 -12.42 -6.79
N ILE A 30 -16.40 -12.46 -7.42
CA ILE A 30 -15.66 -11.22 -7.76
C ILE A 30 -16.37 -10.42 -8.84
N ASN A 31 -16.92 -11.05 -9.86
CA ASN A 31 -17.66 -10.35 -10.91
C ASN A 31 -18.89 -9.65 -10.32
N LYS A 32 -19.65 -10.34 -9.48
CA LYS A 32 -20.79 -9.76 -8.77
C LYS A 32 -20.36 -8.60 -7.85
N PHE A 33 -19.26 -8.76 -7.12
CA PHE A 33 -18.73 -7.73 -6.24
C PHE A 33 -18.35 -6.46 -7.02
N LEU A 34 -17.69 -6.60 -8.17
CA LEU A 34 -17.31 -5.47 -9.02
C LEU A 34 -18.55 -4.79 -9.64
N GLU A 35 -19.53 -5.56 -10.08
CA GLU A 35 -20.81 -5.04 -10.57
C GLU A 35 -21.59 -4.27 -9.48
N ASP A 36 -21.65 -4.81 -8.27
CA ASP A 36 -22.25 -4.12 -7.12
C ASP A 36 -21.54 -2.80 -6.81
N LYS A 37 -20.22 -2.74 -6.98
CA LYS A 37 -19.41 -1.51 -6.80
C LYS A 37 -19.70 -0.47 -7.89
N LEU A 38 -19.90 -0.86 -9.14
CA LEU A 38 -20.30 0.06 -10.23
C LEU A 38 -21.61 0.75 -9.96
N ASN A 39 -22.52 0.10 -9.23
CA ASN A 39 -23.84 0.61 -8.92
C ASN A 39 -23.93 1.42 -7.61
N LYS A 40 -22.83 1.53 -6.87
CA LYS A 40 -22.77 2.23 -5.58
C LYS A 40 -21.63 3.24 -5.59
N ASP A 41 -22.00 4.50 -5.54
CA ASP A 41 -21.03 5.56 -5.26
C ASP A 41 -20.47 5.32 -3.84
N ALA A 42 -19.30 4.74 -3.78
CA ALA A 42 -18.66 4.36 -2.52
C ALA A 42 -18.20 5.64 -1.82
N LYS A 43 -18.76 5.89 -0.64
CA LYS A 43 -18.30 6.99 0.22
C LYS A 43 -17.49 6.39 1.37
N PRO A 44 -16.37 7.01 1.74
CA PRO A 44 -15.65 6.58 2.92
C PRO A 44 -16.58 6.62 4.13
N PRO A 45 -16.41 5.70 5.08
CA PRO A 45 -17.23 5.71 6.28
C PRO A 45 -17.07 7.05 6.99
N LYS A 46 -18.20 7.62 7.48
CA LYS A 46 -18.17 8.84 8.29
C LYS A 46 -17.14 8.67 9.40
N SER A 47 -16.16 9.56 9.43
CA SER A 47 -15.04 9.51 10.36
C SER A 47 -15.12 10.67 11.36
N ILE A 48 -14.65 10.43 12.59
CA ILE A 48 -14.42 11.45 13.61
C ILE A 48 -13.10 12.19 13.40
N PHE A 49 -12.27 11.74 12.46
CA PHE A 49 -10.99 12.35 12.17
C PHE A 49 -11.14 13.57 11.29
N LYS A 50 -10.19 14.50 11.43
CA LYS A 50 -10.15 15.70 10.60
C LYS A 50 -9.84 15.34 9.16
N SER A 51 -10.55 15.96 8.23
CA SER A 51 -10.26 15.91 6.81
C SER A 51 -10.26 17.28 6.18
N MET A 52 -9.74 17.37 4.99
CA MET A 52 -9.83 18.53 4.12
C MET A 52 -10.23 18.09 2.73
N ASP A 53 -10.89 18.96 1.98
CA ASP A 53 -11.11 18.77 0.56
C ASP A 53 -9.88 19.18 -0.24
N PHE A 54 -9.49 18.35 -1.19
CA PHE A 54 -8.44 18.66 -2.16
C PHE A 54 -8.93 18.31 -3.57
N ASN A 55 -9.37 19.32 -4.32
CA ASN A 55 -9.91 19.15 -5.67
C ASN A 55 -11.05 18.11 -5.75
N GLY A 56 -11.94 18.08 -4.77
CA GLY A 56 -13.03 17.12 -4.66
C GLY A 56 -12.65 15.77 -4.02
N MET A 57 -11.36 15.56 -3.74
CA MET A 57 -10.86 14.37 -3.02
C MET A 57 -10.77 14.68 -1.52
N GLU A 58 -11.44 13.86 -0.68
CA GLU A 58 -11.28 13.95 0.77
C GLU A 58 -9.88 13.48 1.17
N VAL A 59 -9.20 14.24 2.02
CA VAL A 59 -7.88 13.88 2.57
C VAL A 59 -7.94 13.93 4.08
N PHE A 60 -7.87 12.78 4.74
CA PHE A 60 -7.76 12.71 6.20
C PHE A 60 -6.40 13.20 6.66
N THR A 61 -6.39 13.91 7.79
CA THR A 61 -5.15 14.51 8.33
C THR A 61 -4.95 14.16 9.79
N PHE A 62 -3.71 13.84 10.16
CA PHE A 62 -3.33 13.46 11.51
C PHE A 62 -2.06 14.24 11.93
N GLY A 63 -2.05 14.75 13.16
CA GLY A 63 -0.92 15.47 13.72
C GLY A 63 -0.94 16.97 13.45
N ASP A 64 0.19 17.61 13.73
CA ASP A 64 0.37 19.05 13.51
C ASP A 64 0.82 19.31 12.06
N LYS A 65 0.09 20.19 11.37
CA LYS A 65 0.45 20.63 10.01
C LYS A 65 1.84 21.28 9.89
N ASN A 66 2.38 21.73 11.01
CA ASN A 66 3.71 22.35 11.11
C ASN A 66 4.79 21.35 11.56
N ALA A 67 4.46 20.05 11.70
CA ALA A 67 5.44 19.02 12.03
C ALA A 67 6.58 19.02 11.00
N LYS A 68 7.79 18.70 11.48
CA LYS A 68 8.99 18.65 10.63
C LYS A 68 8.89 17.61 9.53
N ASN A 69 8.24 16.48 9.83
CA ASN A 69 8.10 15.37 8.89
C ASN A 69 6.69 15.38 8.29
N THR A 70 6.58 15.08 7.00
CA THR A 70 5.30 14.94 6.31
C THR A 70 5.21 13.54 5.72
N ILE A 71 4.09 12.85 5.96
CA ILE A 71 3.82 11.53 5.40
C ILE A 71 2.60 11.63 4.48
N LEU A 72 2.76 11.29 3.22
CA LEU A 72 1.63 11.03 2.32
C LEU A 72 1.40 9.51 2.31
N TYR A 73 0.30 9.09 2.93
CA TYR A 73 -0.04 7.69 3.12
C TYR A 73 -1.13 7.26 2.14
N ILE A 74 -0.81 6.32 1.27
CA ILE A 74 -1.76 5.71 0.32
C ILE A 74 -2.24 4.38 0.89
N HIS A 75 -3.53 4.30 1.21
CA HIS A 75 -4.10 3.13 1.87
C HIS A 75 -4.23 1.93 0.95
N GLY A 76 -4.18 0.73 1.53
CA GLY A 76 -4.48 -0.53 0.85
C GLY A 76 -5.99 -0.74 0.64
N GLY A 77 -6.35 -1.97 0.29
CA GLY A 77 -7.74 -2.35 0.02
C GLY A 77 -7.96 -2.82 -1.42
N ALA A 78 -6.88 -3.31 -2.05
CA ALA A 78 -6.89 -3.85 -3.41
C ALA A 78 -7.50 -2.90 -4.45
N TYR A 79 -7.38 -1.58 -4.26
CA TYR A 79 -7.94 -0.52 -5.13
C TYR A 79 -9.47 -0.50 -5.27
N VAL A 80 -10.18 -1.33 -4.51
CA VAL A 80 -11.66 -1.45 -4.55
C VAL A 80 -12.32 -1.20 -3.19
N ASN A 81 -11.55 -1.23 -2.10
CA ASN A 81 -12.06 -1.00 -0.75
C ASN A 81 -11.55 0.33 -0.20
N GLU A 82 -12.44 1.01 0.48
CA GLU A 82 -12.18 2.30 1.12
C GLU A 82 -11.16 2.21 2.26
N ILE A 83 -10.56 3.37 2.58
CA ILE A 83 -9.83 3.55 3.82
C ILE A 83 -10.71 3.15 5.01
N ASN A 84 -10.17 2.42 5.96
CA ASN A 84 -10.93 1.86 7.08
C ASN A 84 -10.33 2.23 8.43
N TRP A 85 -10.97 1.78 9.51
CA TRP A 85 -10.55 2.06 10.88
C TRP A 85 -9.10 1.68 11.17
N GLN A 86 -8.63 0.57 10.65
CA GLN A 86 -7.25 0.11 10.83
C GLN A 86 -6.24 1.10 10.26
N HIS A 87 -6.50 1.64 9.06
CA HIS A 87 -5.66 2.66 8.45
C HIS A 87 -5.67 3.97 9.26
N TYR A 88 -6.83 4.40 9.79
CA TYR A 88 -6.90 5.59 10.64
C TYR A 88 -6.06 5.45 11.91
N VAL A 89 -6.17 4.31 12.59
CA VAL A 89 -5.36 4.01 13.79
C VAL A 89 -3.88 3.99 13.43
N PHE A 90 -3.52 3.39 12.30
CA PHE A 90 -2.15 3.36 11.82
C PHE A 90 -1.62 4.77 11.53
N CYS A 91 -2.34 5.61 10.77
CA CYS A 91 -1.96 6.99 10.48
C CYS A 91 -1.80 7.83 11.77
N MET A 92 -2.71 7.68 12.73
CA MET A 92 -2.59 8.34 14.03
C MET A 92 -1.34 7.89 14.79
N LEU A 93 -1.01 6.60 14.71
CA LEU A 93 0.20 6.05 15.34
C LEU A 93 1.47 6.60 14.68
N MET A 94 1.51 6.66 13.31
CA MET A 94 2.59 7.27 12.54
C MET A 94 2.80 8.73 12.97
N SER A 95 1.73 9.51 12.96
CA SER A 95 1.78 10.92 13.34
C SER A 95 2.43 11.12 14.72
N ARG A 96 2.00 10.35 15.71
CA ARG A 96 2.50 10.49 17.10
C ARG A 96 3.92 9.97 17.28
N LYS A 97 4.28 8.86 16.64
CA LYS A 97 5.56 8.17 16.87
C LYS A 97 6.69 8.71 16.03
N LEU A 98 6.38 9.30 14.87
CA LEU A 98 7.35 9.85 13.95
C LEU A 98 7.37 11.39 13.97
N ASP A 99 6.57 12.02 14.86
CA ASP A 99 6.39 13.47 14.90
C ASP A 99 6.11 14.02 13.49
N ALA A 100 5.06 13.49 12.87
CA ALA A 100 4.75 13.75 11.48
C ALA A 100 3.33 14.26 11.27
N TYR A 101 3.17 15.12 10.27
CA TYR A 101 1.89 15.43 9.68
C TYR A 101 1.57 14.39 8.62
N VAL A 102 0.53 13.59 8.87
CA VAL A 102 0.11 12.51 7.95
C VAL A 102 -1.10 12.96 7.16
N LEU A 103 -1.02 12.81 5.83
CA LEU A 103 -2.13 13.00 4.89
C LEU A 103 -2.50 11.64 4.31
N ALA A 104 -3.76 11.26 4.42
CA ALA A 104 -4.30 10.02 3.89
C ALA A 104 -5.45 10.33 2.92
N PRO A 105 -5.19 10.44 1.61
CA PRO A 105 -6.21 10.73 0.61
C PRO A 105 -7.15 9.54 0.42
N VAL A 106 -8.44 9.84 0.24
CA VAL A 106 -9.46 8.91 -0.23
C VAL A 106 -9.45 8.98 -1.75
N TYR A 107 -8.51 8.28 -2.34
CA TYR A 107 -8.31 8.30 -3.79
C TYR A 107 -9.40 7.54 -4.53
N PRO A 108 -9.68 7.89 -5.81
CA PRO A 108 -10.66 7.20 -6.63
C PRO A 108 -10.40 5.69 -6.74
N LEU A 109 -11.44 4.87 -6.58
CA LEU A 109 -11.34 3.42 -6.52
C LEU A 109 -11.98 2.74 -7.72
N ALA A 110 -11.40 1.60 -8.12
CA ALA A 110 -12.00 0.72 -9.13
C ALA A 110 -13.30 0.07 -8.58
N PRO A 111 -14.21 -0.34 -9.45
CA PRO A 111 -14.19 -0.26 -10.91
C PRO A 111 -14.76 1.05 -11.50
N LEU A 112 -15.28 1.97 -10.67
CA LEU A 112 -15.83 3.26 -11.12
C LEU A 112 -14.73 4.19 -11.69
N HIS A 113 -13.55 4.09 -11.11
CA HIS A 113 -12.38 4.88 -11.44
C HIS A 113 -11.20 3.97 -11.73
N ASN A 114 -10.12 4.53 -12.24
CA ASN A 114 -8.92 3.80 -12.57
C ASN A 114 -7.66 4.54 -12.08
N VAL A 115 -6.52 3.93 -12.31
CA VAL A 115 -5.22 4.44 -11.90
C VAL A 115 -4.91 5.85 -12.45
N GLU A 116 -5.32 6.18 -13.67
CA GLU A 116 -4.96 7.44 -14.32
C GLU A 116 -5.55 8.65 -13.58
N GLU A 117 -6.81 8.54 -13.14
CA GLU A 117 -7.46 9.58 -12.32
C GLU A 117 -6.73 9.79 -10.98
N THR A 118 -6.32 8.69 -10.35
CA THR A 118 -5.59 8.73 -9.08
C THR A 118 -4.21 9.36 -9.27
N PHE A 119 -3.48 9.05 -10.35
CA PHE A 119 -2.20 9.68 -10.65
C PHE A 119 -2.33 11.21 -10.76
N VAL A 120 -3.36 11.71 -11.43
CA VAL A 120 -3.60 13.15 -11.57
C VAL A 120 -3.76 13.80 -10.19
N LEU A 121 -4.68 13.30 -9.36
CA LEU A 121 -5.00 13.88 -8.06
C LEU A 121 -3.82 13.79 -7.08
N ILE A 122 -3.14 12.66 -7.03
CA ILE A 122 -2.00 12.47 -6.13
C ILE A 122 -0.80 13.30 -6.57
N THR A 123 -0.58 13.46 -7.89
CA THR A 123 0.47 14.35 -8.41
C THR A 123 0.24 15.80 -7.96
N GLU A 124 -0.98 16.30 -8.09
CA GLU A 124 -1.29 17.67 -7.66
C GLU A 124 -1.18 17.84 -6.14
N LEU A 125 -1.58 16.84 -5.36
CA LEU A 125 -1.39 16.85 -3.91
C LEU A 125 0.11 16.82 -3.56
N TYR A 126 0.88 15.96 -4.19
CA TYR A 126 2.32 15.84 -3.97
C TYR A 126 3.07 17.15 -4.28
N LYS A 127 2.75 17.82 -5.39
CA LYS A 127 3.31 19.14 -5.73
C LYS A 127 3.09 20.18 -4.63
N LYS A 128 1.97 20.12 -3.89
CA LYS A 128 1.75 21.02 -2.72
C LYS A 128 2.62 20.66 -1.52
N LEU A 129 3.08 19.42 -1.44
CA LEU A 129 3.90 18.96 -0.31
C LEU A 129 5.39 19.17 -0.53
N ILE A 130 5.88 19.18 -1.77
CA ILE A 130 7.31 19.28 -2.10
C ILE A 130 7.99 20.44 -1.37
N SER A 131 7.32 21.58 -1.23
CA SER A 131 7.90 22.76 -0.57
C SER A 131 8.09 22.60 0.95
N LYS A 132 7.51 21.56 1.56
CA LYS A 132 7.61 21.33 3.01
C LYS A 132 8.92 20.65 3.43
N GLY A 133 9.54 19.89 2.53
CA GLY A 133 10.71 19.06 2.85
C GLY A 133 10.36 17.87 3.76
N ASN A 134 11.30 16.97 3.96
CA ASN A 134 11.16 15.76 4.79
C ASN A 134 9.87 14.98 4.50
N ILE A 135 9.67 14.63 3.23
CA ILE A 135 8.50 13.89 2.77
C ILE A 135 8.79 12.40 2.76
N THR A 136 7.92 11.63 3.38
CA THR A 136 7.86 10.17 3.22
C THR A 136 6.61 9.79 2.43
N LEU A 137 6.78 9.08 1.32
CA LEU A 137 5.67 8.39 0.66
C LEU A 137 5.52 7.00 1.29
N MET A 138 4.33 6.72 1.78
CA MET A 138 4.06 5.49 2.52
C MET A 138 2.78 4.83 2.03
N GLY A 139 2.74 3.51 2.00
CA GLY A 139 1.52 2.79 1.63
C GLY A 139 1.57 1.30 1.95
N ASP A 140 0.40 0.70 2.05
CA ASP A 140 0.25 -0.72 2.28
C ASP A 140 -0.47 -1.43 1.13
N SER A 141 -0.14 -2.68 0.86
CA SER A 141 -0.81 -3.52 -0.13
C SER A 141 -0.90 -2.81 -1.51
N ALA A 142 -2.11 -2.62 -2.04
CA ALA A 142 -2.38 -1.83 -3.25
C ALA A 142 -1.78 -0.41 -3.15
N GLY A 143 -1.99 0.28 -2.03
CA GLY A 143 -1.40 1.60 -1.80
C GLY A 143 0.14 1.58 -1.82
N GLY A 144 0.75 0.50 -1.33
CA GLY A 144 2.20 0.30 -1.43
C GLY A 144 2.68 0.13 -2.87
N GLY A 145 1.95 -0.64 -3.68
CA GLY A 145 2.21 -0.77 -5.11
C GLY A 145 2.09 0.57 -5.83
N PHE A 146 1.01 1.33 -5.53
CA PHE A 146 0.83 2.67 -6.08
C PHE A 146 1.97 3.63 -5.72
N VAL A 147 2.43 3.65 -4.46
CA VAL A 147 3.56 4.49 -4.03
C VAL A 147 4.81 4.22 -4.86
N LEU A 148 5.13 2.96 -5.09
CA LEU A 148 6.31 2.58 -5.89
C LEU A 148 6.14 3.01 -7.36
N SER A 149 5.00 2.75 -7.98
CA SER A 149 4.66 3.22 -9.33
C SER A 149 4.72 4.74 -9.44
N PHE A 150 4.17 5.42 -8.43
CA PHE A 150 4.15 6.88 -8.38
C PHE A 150 5.57 7.47 -8.27
N CYS A 151 6.46 6.85 -7.50
CA CYS A 151 7.86 7.29 -7.41
C CYS A 151 8.61 7.10 -8.75
N GLN A 152 8.36 6.03 -9.49
CA GLN A 152 8.87 5.86 -10.86
C GLN A 152 8.32 6.96 -11.79
N TYR A 153 7.02 7.24 -11.72
CA TYR A 153 6.38 8.28 -12.53
C TYR A 153 6.94 9.67 -12.25
N ILE A 154 7.06 10.11 -10.99
CA ILE A 154 7.58 11.45 -10.68
C ILE A 154 9.03 11.61 -11.12
N GLY A 155 9.84 10.54 -11.09
CA GLY A 155 11.18 10.52 -11.69
C GLY A 155 11.15 10.76 -13.20
N SER A 156 10.18 10.18 -13.90
CA SER A 156 10.05 10.34 -15.38
C SER A 156 9.57 11.72 -15.82
N VAL A 157 9.00 12.53 -14.92
CA VAL A 157 8.50 13.89 -15.19
C VAL A 157 9.27 14.98 -14.43
N ASP A 158 10.50 14.68 -14.01
CA ASP A 158 11.43 15.59 -13.32
C ASP A 158 10.85 16.25 -12.04
N LEU A 159 9.94 15.58 -11.35
CA LEU A 159 9.52 15.99 -10.01
C LEU A 159 10.48 15.41 -8.97
N PRO A 160 10.78 16.16 -7.88
CA PRO A 160 11.65 15.68 -6.82
C PRO A 160 11.15 14.37 -6.22
N GLN A 161 12.05 13.44 -5.95
CA GLN A 161 11.76 12.25 -5.15
C GLN A 161 11.45 12.63 -3.68
N PRO A 162 10.67 11.80 -2.95
CA PRO A 162 10.56 11.96 -1.50
C PRO A 162 11.90 11.68 -0.82
N ASP A 163 12.02 12.00 0.47
CA ASP A 163 13.20 11.63 1.25
C ASP A 163 13.23 10.12 1.55
N HIS A 164 12.04 9.52 1.74
CA HIS A 164 11.89 8.10 2.01
C HIS A 164 10.66 7.51 1.30
N ILE A 165 10.79 6.25 0.89
CA ILE A 165 9.70 5.40 0.43
C ILE A 165 9.54 4.27 1.45
N VAL A 166 8.33 4.08 2.01
CA VAL A 166 8.05 3.00 2.96
C VAL A 166 6.81 2.23 2.54
N THR A 167 6.95 0.93 2.30
CA THR A 167 5.80 0.13 1.88
C THR A 167 5.63 -1.14 2.73
N PHE A 168 4.37 -1.54 2.91
CA PHE A 168 3.99 -2.72 3.66
C PHE A 168 3.28 -3.68 2.72
N SER A 169 3.91 -4.83 2.45
CA SER A 169 3.37 -5.86 1.55
C SER A 169 2.87 -5.30 0.20
N PRO A 170 3.68 -4.52 -0.53
CA PRO A 170 3.22 -3.82 -1.73
C PRO A 170 2.77 -4.78 -2.83
N TRP A 171 1.63 -4.50 -3.47
CA TRP A 171 1.18 -5.22 -4.66
C TRP A 171 1.92 -4.69 -5.88
N VAL A 172 3.06 -5.31 -6.21
CA VAL A 172 3.99 -4.81 -7.23
C VAL A 172 3.73 -5.35 -8.65
N ASP A 173 2.88 -6.36 -8.81
CA ASP A 173 2.48 -6.97 -10.09
C ASP A 173 0.99 -7.27 -10.08
N ILE A 174 0.15 -6.39 -10.66
CA ILE A 174 -1.28 -6.65 -10.76
C ILE A 174 -1.62 -7.70 -11.83
N SER A 175 -0.69 -7.99 -12.74
CA SER A 175 -0.87 -9.04 -13.75
C SER A 175 -0.79 -10.44 -13.13
N MET A 176 -0.27 -10.55 -11.90
CA MET A 176 -0.05 -11.83 -11.22
C MET A 176 0.72 -12.82 -12.13
N SER A 177 1.86 -12.36 -12.70
CA SER A 177 2.56 -13.11 -13.76
C SER A 177 3.50 -14.20 -13.23
N ASN A 178 3.85 -14.20 -11.94
CA ASN A 178 4.82 -15.14 -11.35
C ASN A 178 4.16 -16.39 -10.71
N ALA A 179 3.02 -16.84 -11.25
CA ALA A 179 2.37 -18.07 -10.77
C ALA A 179 3.34 -19.28 -10.74
N PRO A 180 3.13 -20.27 -9.85
CA PRO A 180 1.94 -20.44 -9.02
C PRO A 180 1.99 -19.64 -7.71
N TYR A 181 0.85 -19.05 -7.36
CA TYR A 181 0.66 -18.36 -6.09
C TYR A 181 0.07 -19.27 -5.03
N ASN A 182 0.52 -19.14 -3.78
CA ASN A 182 -0.01 -19.90 -2.67
C ASN A 182 -1.24 -19.20 -2.05
N SER A 183 -2.30 -19.02 -2.84
CA SER A 183 -3.54 -18.36 -2.42
C SER A 183 -4.26 -19.05 -1.25
N LYS A 184 -4.03 -20.35 -1.06
CA LYS A 184 -4.71 -21.12 0.00
C LYS A 184 -4.16 -20.81 1.39
N ASP A 185 -2.90 -20.42 1.47
CA ASP A 185 -2.24 -20.13 2.74
C ASP A 185 -2.35 -18.65 3.13
N ASP A 186 -2.60 -17.76 2.16
CA ASP A 186 -2.84 -16.35 2.45
C ASP A 186 -4.22 -16.19 3.13
N PRO A 187 -4.25 -15.63 4.36
CA PRO A 187 -5.48 -15.52 5.13
C PRO A 187 -6.40 -14.37 4.67
N ILE A 188 -5.94 -13.50 3.75
CA ILE A 188 -6.64 -12.28 3.35
C ILE A 188 -6.93 -12.28 1.85
N LEU A 189 -5.94 -12.68 1.04
CA LEU A 189 -5.93 -12.47 -0.40
C LEU A 189 -6.10 -13.79 -1.18
N GLY A 190 -6.62 -13.68 -2.41
CA GLY A 190 -6.78 -14.79 -3.35
C GLY A 190 -6.49 -14.36 -4.78
N GLU A 191 -5.82 -15.23 -5.54
CA GLU A 191 -5.37 -14.95 -6.90
C GLU A 191 -6.51 -14.58 -7.85
N VAL A 192 -7.65 -15.28 -7.74
CA VAL A 192 -8.81 -15.07 -8.63
C VAL A 192 -9.33 -13.63 -8.50
N GLY A 193 -9.61 -13.21 -7.28
CA GLY A 193 -10.10 -11.85 -7.01
C GLY A 193 -9.09 -10.78 -7.41
N LEU A 194 -7.81 -10.97 -7.07
CA LEU A 194 -6.76 -10.01 -7.40
C LEU A 194 -6.61 -9.80 -8.91
N ARG A 195 -6.67 -10.85 -9.72
CA ARG A 195 -6.57 -10.73 -11.19
C ARG A 195 -7.68 -9.86 -11.77
N GLU A 196 -8.92 -10.06 -11.35
CA GLU A 196 -10.06 -9.29 -11.88
C GLU A 196 -10.04 -7.85 -11.35
N ILE A 197 -9.68 -7.65 -10.09
CA ILE A 197 -9.51 -6.31 -9.52
C ILE A 197 -8.37 -5.56 -10.22
N GLY A 198 -7.24 -6.22 -10.47
CA GLY A 198 -6.11 -5.64 -11.19
C GLY A 198 -6.50 -5.13 -12.57
N LYS A 199 -7.28 -5.90 -13.33
CA LYS A 199 -7.82 -5.47 -14.63
C LYS A 199 -8.73 -4.24 -14.51
N ALA A 200 -9.63 -4.24 -13.52
CA ALA A 200 -10.50 -3.11 -13.27
C ALA A 200 -9.72 -1.83 -12.90
N TRP A 201 -8.66 -1.96 -12.09
CA TRP A 201 -7.79 -0.85 -11.72
C TRP A 201 -6.96 -0.32 -12.89
N ALA A 202 -6.44 -1.19 -13.74
CA ALA A 202 -5.68 -0.80 -14.93
C ALA A 202 -6.51 0.03 -15.90
N GLY A 203 -7.83 -0.18 -15.97
CA GLY A 203 -8.69 0.50 -16.92
C GLY A 203 -8.28 0.16 -18.37
N ASN A 204 -7.78 1.16 -19.10
CA ASN A 204 -7.32 0.98 -20.48
C ASN A 204 -5.81 0.64 -20.60
N LEU A 205 -5.08 0.62 -19.49
CA LEU A 205 -3.65 0.29 -19.49
C LEU A 205 -3.45 -1.23 -19.57
N ASP A 206 -2.30 -1.62 -20.12
CA ASP A 206 -1.83 -3.01 -19.96
C ASP A 206 -1.57 -3.28 -18.47
N VAL A 207 -1.97 -4.45 -17.99
CA VAL A 207 -1.74 -4.85 -16.59
C VAL A 207 -0.24 -4.92 -16.22
N LYS A 208 0.65 -4.89 -17.21
CA LYS A 208 2.10 -4.79 -17.06
C LYS A 208 2.65 -3.38 -17.25
N ASP A 209 1.79 -2.39 -17.49
CA ASP A 209 2.22 -0.99 -17.46
C ASP A 209 2.79 -0.66 -16.06
N TYR A 210 3.94 0.00 -16.01
CA TYR A 210 4.62 0.28 -14.72
C TYR A 210 3.76 1.11 -13.76
N ARG A 211 2.82 1.90 -14.28
CA ARG A 211 1.90 2.72 -13.47
C ARG A 211 0.96 1.88 -12.62
N VAL A 212 0.73 0.62 -12.99
CA VAL A 212 -0.09 -0.34 -12.23
C VAL A 212 0.71 -1.51 -11.69
N SER A 213 1.85 -1.82 -12.30
CA SER A 213 2.74 -2.93 -11.93
C SER A 213 4.19 -2.44 -11.89
N PRO A 214 4.63 -1.82 -10.78
CA PRO A 214 5.97 -1.21 -10.68
C PRO A 214 7.12 -2.19 -10.89
N ILE A 215 6.89 -3.49 -10.79
CA ILE A 215 7.89 -4.52 -11.07
C ILE A 215 8.43 -4.46 -12.51
N PHE A 216 7.68 -3.87 -13.45
CA PHE A 216 8.04 -3.72 -14.86
C PHE A 216 8.60 -2.32 -15.18
N GLY A 217 8.67 -1.43 -14.20
CA GLY A 217 9.13 -0.05 -14.40
C GLY A 217 10.62 0.13 -14.15
N ASP A 218 11.09 1.34 -14.43
CA ASP A 218 12.45 1.77 -14.15
C ASP A 218 12.56 2.27 -12.70
N ASN A 219 13.56 1.76 -11.98
CA ASN A 219 13.81 2.07 -10.58
C ASN A 219 15.00 3.03 -10.38
N GLU A 220 15.66 3.47 -11.46
CA GLU A 220 16.81 4.36 -11.33
C GLU A 220 16.43 5.68 -10.65
N GLY A 221 17.23 6.10 -9.69
CA GLY A 221 17.02 7.36 -8.97
C GLY A 221 15.90 7.36 -7.92
N LEU A 222 15.26 6.22 -7.67
CA LEU A 222 14.29 6.13 -6.57
C LEU A 222 14.94 6.46 -5.22
N ALA A 223 14.20 7.14 -4.36
CA ALA A 223 14.63 7.47 -3.01
C ALA A 223 14.89 6.23 -2.16
N LYS A 224 15.54 6.44 -1.02
CA LYS A 224 15.78 5.40 -0.02
C LYS A 224 14.48 4.67 0.34
N THR A 225 14.48 3.35 0.15
CA THR A 225 13.27 2.54 0.16
C THR A 225 13.30 1.49 1.28
N LEU A 226 12.25 1.43 2.08
CA LEU A 226 12.04 0.43 3.11
C LEU A 226 10.79 -0.39 2.79
N ILE A 227 10.96 -1.70 2.64
CA ILE A 227 9.87 -2.63 2.31
C ILE A 227 9.70 -3.64 3.44
N PHE A 228 8.47 -3.81 3.90
CA PHE A 228 8.07 -4.87 4.82
C PHE A 228 7.19 -5.89 4.09
N ALA A 229 7.39 -7.18 4.34
CA ALA A 229 6.49 -8.23 3.88
C ALA A 229 6.49 -9.42 4.86
N GLY A 230 5.37 -10.13 4.94
CA GLY A 230 5.33 -11.44 5.56
C GLY A 230 5.75 -12.51 4.54
N ASP A 231 6.48 -13.55 4.96
CA ASP A 231 6.83 -14.62 4.04
C ASP A 231 5.70 -15.66 3.84
N ASN A 232 4.57 -15.46 4.53
CA ASN A 232 3.35 -16.26 4.38
C ASN A 232 2.22 -15.41 3.75
N GLU A 233 2.54 -14.66 2.69
CA GLU A 233 1.57 -13.89 1.91
C GLU A 233 1.72 -14.15 0.41
N ILE A 234 0.65 -13.93 -0.33
CA ILE A 234 0.59 -14.19 -1.78
C ILE A 234 1.61 -13.37 -2.57
N PHE A 235 1.91 -12.14 -2.15
CA PHE A 235 2.81 -11.22 -2.87
C PHE A 235 4.30 -11.42 -2.57
N TYR A 236 4.66 -12.27 -1.62
CA TYR A 236 6.03 -12.36 -1.12
C TYR A 236 7.07 -12.55 -2.23
N LYS A 237 6.84 -13.48 -3.17
CA LYS A 237 7.78 -13.76 -4.27
C LYS A 237 7.93 -12.58 -5.24
N ASP A 238 6.84 -11.87 -5.52
CA ASP A 238 6.88 -10.69 -6.38
C ASP A 238 7.63 -9.55 -5.69
N ILE A 239 7.40 -9.37 -4.39
CA ILE A 239 8.11 -8.38 -3.58
C ILE A 239 9.60 -8.71 -3.51
N GLU A 240 9.97 -9.97 -3.27
CA GLU A 240 11.36 -10.41 -3.24
C GLU A 240 12.08 -10.14 -4.57
N LYS A 241 11.42 -10.44 -5.70
CA LYS A 241 11.92 -10.12 -7.04
C LYS A 241 12.05 -8.61 -7.25
N TYR A 242 11.05 -7.84 -6.84
CA TYR A 242 11.09 -6.38 -6.96
C TYR A 242 12.23 -5.76 -6.13
N VAL A 243 12.45 -6.25 -4.91
CA VAL A 243 13.62 -5.86 -4.08
C VAL A 243 14.94 -6.13 -4.79
N GLN A 244 15.03 -7.25 -5.51
CA GLN A 244 16.22 -7.55 -6.31
C GLN A 244 16.38 -6.53 -7.47
N ASN A 245 15.29 -6.21 -8.19
CA ASN A 245 15.32 -5.19 -9.24
C ASN A 245 15.77 -3.82 -8.69
N LEU A 246 15.27 -3.41 -7.51
CA LEU A 246 15.71 -2.17 -6.84
C LEU A 246 17.22 -2.14 -6.58
N LYS A 247 17.78 -3.24 -6.07
CA LYS A 247 19.21 -3.35 -5.82
C LYS A 247 20.04 -3.28 -7.10
N GLU A 248 19.58 -3.94 -8.15
CA GLU A 248 20.22 -3.93 -9.47
C GLU A 248 20.20 -2.53 -10.10
N SER A 249 19.18 -1.73 -9.83
CA SER A 249 19.10 -0.31 -10.21
C SER A 249 19.88 0.64 -9.28
N GLY A 250 20.60 0.13 -8.28
CA GLY A 250 21.41 0.94 -7.36
C GLY A 250 20.63 1.68 -6.27
N VAL A 251 19.36 1.34 -6.05
CA VAL A 251 18.52 1.95 -5.01
C VAL A 251 18.98 1.47 -3.63
N ASP A 252 19.11 2.41 -2.67
CA ASP A 252 19.31 2.07 -1.26
C ASP A 252 18.02 1.46 -0.69
N VAL A 253 17.91 0.13 -0.79
CA VAL A 253 16.71 -0.61 -0.37
C VAL A 253 17.00 -1.50 0.82
N ARG A 254 16.14 -1.40 1.82
CA ARG A 254 16.12 -2.29 2.99
C ARG A 254 14.84 -3.12 2.98
N PHE A 255 14.98 -4.44 3.01
CA PHE A 255 13.87 -5.38 3.03
C PHE A 255 13.77 -6.08 4.37
N ILE A 256 12.62 -5.99 5.03
CA ILE A 256 12.35 -6.59 6.34
C ILE A 256 11.26 -7.63 6.20
N VAL A 257 11.64 -8.88 6.39
CA VAL A 257 10.74 -10.03 6.26
C VAL A 257 10.22 -10.44 7.63
N GLY A 258 8.90 -10.46 7.77
CA GLY A 258 8.20 -11.04 8.91
C GLY A 258 8.05 -12.57 8.75
N LYS A 259 8.89 -13.34 9.45
CA LYS A 259 8.91 -14.80 9.33
C LYS A 259 7.62 -15.46 9.83
N GLY A 260 6.98 -16.26 8.95
CA GLY A 260 5.69 -16.89 9.18
C GLY A 260 4.52 -15.91 9.28
N LEU A 261 4.72 -14.62 8.97
CA LEU A 261 3.68 -13.60 9.08
C LEU A 261 2.93 -13.42 7.77
N PHE A 262 1.73 -12.89 7.91
CA PHE A 262 0.74 -12.66 6.86
C PHE A 262 0.83 -11.24 6.27
N HIS A 263 0.05 -11.00 5.25
CA HIS A 263 -0.07 -9.76 4.51
C HIS A 263 -0.29 -8.53 5.41
N ILE A 264 0.47 -7.46 5.16
CA ILE A 264 0.45 -6.17 5.90
C ILE A 264 0.56 -6.32 7.43
N TYR A 265 1.28 -7.33 7.94
CA TYR A 265 1.40 -7.60 9.37
C TYR A 265 1.78 -6.38 10.24
N PRO A 266 2.54 -5.38 9.74
CA PRO A 266 2.89 -4.21 10.55
C PRO A 266 1.69 -3.33 10.95
N LEU A 267 0.55 -3.45 10.25
CA LEU A 267 -0.67 -2.69 10.55
C LEU A 267 -1.54 -3.37 11.62
N PHE A 268 -1.23 -4.59 12.02
CA PHE A 268 -2.01 -5.35 12.99
C PHE A 268 -1.51 -5.20 14.43
N PRO A 269 -2.36 -5.36 15.45
CA PRO A 269 -1.99 -5.20 16.86
C PRO A 269 -1.22 -6.41 17.41
N ILE A 270 -0.19 -6.86 16.71
CA ILE A 270 0.65 -7.99 17.07
C ILE A 270 2.04 -7.54 17.59
N PRO A 271 2.74 -8.34 18.41
CA PRO A 271 4.06 -8.00 18.93
C PRO A 271 5.10 -7.73 17.83
N GLU A 272 5.03 -8.44 16.71
CA GLU A 272 5.93 -8.31 15.57
C GLU A 272 5.81 -6.94 14.89
N ALA A 273 4.61 -6.36 14.86
CA ALA A 273 4.39 -5.01 14.34
C ALA A 273 5.18 -3.95 15.13
N LYS A 274 5.37 -4.15 16.45
CA LYS A 274 6.19 -3.23 17.26
C LYS A 274 7.65 -3.24 16.83
N LYS A 275 8.18 -4.41 16.41
CA LYS A 275 9.55 -4.52 15.89
C LYS A 275 9.64 -3.80 14.53
N ALA A 276 8.70 -4.05 13.62
CA ALA A 276 8.62 -3.36 12.33
C ALA A 276 8.58 -1.85 12.52
N PHE A 277 7.79 -1.37 13.47
CA PHE A 277 7.68 0.04 13.81
C PHE A 277 9.00 0.65 14.28
N LYS A 278 9.76 -0.08 15.11
CA LYS A 278 11.07 0.36 15.59
C LYS A 278 12.07 0.50 14.43
N GLU A 279 12.05 -0.43 13.48
CA GLU A 279 12.93 -0.38 12.32
C GLU A 279 12.55 0.79 11.38
N MET A 280 11.26 1.00 11.15
CA MET A 280 10.76 2.14 10.37
C MET A 280 11.14 3.49 11.02
N LYS A 281 11.02 3.60 12.35
CA LYS A 281 11.41 4.83 13.06
C LYS A 281 12.87 5.16 12.87
N LYS A 282 13.76 4.17 12.96
CA LYS A 282 15.20 4.36 12.69
C LYS A 282 15.46 4.86 11.27
N GLU A 283 14.67 4.40 10.31
CA GLU A 283 14.85 4.74 8.90
C GLU A 283 14.45 6.18 8.60
N ILE A 284 13.36 6.66 9.19
CA ILE A 284 12.76 7.96 8.88
C ILE A 284 13.33 9.09 9.74
N ILE A 285 13.64 8.80 11.02
CA ILE A 285 14.06 9.84 11.97
C ILE A 285 15.56 9.78 12.29
N GLY A 286 16.22 8.63 12.04
CA GLY A 286 17.63 8.40 12.31
C GLY A 286 17.86 7.87 13.70
#